data_4c5183180fa18bc1fae4626b51b4b342
#
_entry.id   4c5183180fa18bc1fae4626b51b4b342
#
_cell.length_a   1.000
_cell.length_b   1.000
_cell.length_c   1.000
_cell.angle_alpha   90.00
_cell.angle_beta   90.00
_cell.angle_gamma   90.00
#
_symmetry.space_group_name_H-M   'P 1'
#
loop_
_entity.id
_entity.type
_entity.pdbx_description
1 polymer ?
#
loop_
_entity_poly.entity_id
_entity_poly.type
_entity_poly.pdbx_seq_one_letter_code
_entity_poly.pdbx_strand_id
1 'polypeptide(L)'
;MVDENLITSSNHLEGYKITKHLGIVRGITVRSRSLFGNIAGGLQTLFGGTISVYVDLCEKTRLEAYRHMIQHANEKGANAIINIRYDANEVMNGVTEVLCYGTAVQVVNL
;
A
#
# COMPACT_ATOMS: atom_id res chain seq x y z
N MET A 1 9.80 -13.90 7.35
CA MET A 1 8.87 -12.76 7.52
C MET A 1 9.48 -11.50 6.97
N VAL A 2 8.68 -10.68 6.33
CA VAL A 2 9.16 -9.43 5.75
C VAL A 2 9.57 -8.46 6.86
N ASP A 3 10.78 -7.92 6.73
CA ASP A 3 11.25 -6.82 7.58
C ASP A 3 10.82 -5.51 6.89
N GLU A 4 10.00 -4.72 7.56
CA GLU A 4 9.49 -3.47 6.98
C GLU A 4 10.61 -2.46 6.66
N ASN A 5 11.77 -2.58 7.30
CA ASN A 5 12.93 -1.77 6.94
C ASN A 5 13.56 -2.19 5.62
N LEU A 6 13.16 -3.34 5.09
CA LEU A 6 13.65 -3.89 3.83
C LEU A 6 12.59 -3.83 2.74
N ILE A 7 11.73 -2.81 2.77
CA ILE A 7 10.77 -2.51 1.73
C ILE A 7 11.17 -1.21 1.07
N THR A 8 11.33 -1.24 -0.24
CA THR A 8 11.83 -0.08 -0.98
C THR A 8 11.14 0.09 -2.32
N SER A 9 11.10 1.32 -2.80
CA SER A 9 10.65 1.62 -4.17
C SER A 9 11.76 1.48 -5.20
N SER A 10 13.00 1.25 -4.76
CA SER A 10 14.12 1.03 -5.68
C SER A 10 14.24 -0.46 -6.03
N ASN A 11 15.12 -0.76 -6.97
CA ASN A 11 15.34 -2.13 -7.44
C ASN A 11 16.42 -2.86 -6.65
N HIS A 12 16.98 -2.26 -5.61
CA HIS A 12 17.98 -2.89 -4.77
C HIS A 12 17.90 -2.34 -3.35
N LEU A 13 18.56 -3.02 -2.42
CA LEU A 13 18.64 -2.65 -1.02
C LEU A 13 20.10 -2.50 -0.64
N GLU A 14 20.48 -1.30 -0.16
CA GLU A 14 21.84 -1.01 0.29
C GLU A 14 22.26 -2.01 1.37
N GLY A 15 23.45 -2.60 1.18
CA GLY A 15 24.01 -3.53 2.16
C GLY A 15 23.45 -4.93 2.08
N TYR A 16 22.59 -5.23 1.10
CA TYR A 16 21.97 -6.53 0.95
C TYR A 16 22.12 -7.07 -0.46
N LYS A 17 22.09 -8.39 -0.56
CA LYS A 17 22.13 -9.09 -1.83
C LYS A 17 20.81 -9.85 -2.00
N ILE A 18 20.19 -9.70 -3.16
CA ILE A 18 18.98 -10.46 -3.50
C ILE A 18 19.44 -11.86 -3.92
N THR A 19 18.93 -12.87 -3.21
CA THR A 19 19.28 -14.27 -3.50
C THR A 19 18.19 -14.99 -4.26
N LYS A 20 16.94 -14.51 -4.18
CA LYS A 20 15.83 -15.14 -4.87
C LYS A 20 14.69 -14.15 -5.08
N HIS A 21 14.14 -14.15 -6.28
CA HIS A 21 12.90 -13.44 -6.59
C HIS A 21 11.73 -14.39 -6.40
N LEU A 22 10.72 -13.94 -5.66
CA LEU A 22 9.56 -14.77 -5.33
C LEU A 22 8.31 -14.35 -6.08
N GLY A 23 8.43 -13.34 -6.93
CA GLY A 23 7.35 -12.89 -7.78
C GLY A 23 6.64 -11.66 -7.29
N ILE A 24 5.64 -11.24 -8.04
CA ILE A 24 4.88 -10.03 -7.76
C ILE A 24 3.90 -10.30 -6.63
N VAL A 25 3.86 -9.37 -5.68
CA VAL A 25 2.92 -9.40 -4.57
C VAL A 25 2.10 -8.11 -4.56
N ARG A 26 0.90 -8.18 -4.04
CA ARG A 26 0.01 -7.02 -4.01
C ARG A 26 -0.93 -7.05 -2.83
N GLY A 27 -1.40 -5.85 -2.49
CA GLY A 27 -2.48 -5.66 -1.55
C GLY A 27 -3.50 -4.69 -2.15
N ILE A 28 -4.76 -4.96 -1.94
CA ILE A 28 -5.86 -4.18 -2.53
C ILE A 28 -6.79 -3.73 -1.42
N THR A 29 -7.22 -2.48 -1.50
CA THR A 29 -8.26 -1.94 -0.64
C THR A 29 -9.25 -1.21 -1.52
N VAL A 30 -10.54 -1.46 -1.29
CA VAL A 30 -11.62 -0.85 -2.07
C VAL A 30 -12.46 0.03 -1.16
N ARG A 31 -12.76 1.23 -1.61
CA ARG A 31 -13.60 2.19 -0.87
C ARG A 31 -14.71 2.70 -1.75
N SER A 32 -15.91 2.77 -1.18
CA SER A 32 -17.07 3.30 -1.90
C SER A 32 -17.18 4.81 -1.69
N ARG A 33 -17.82 5.48 -2.65
CA ARG A 33 -18.13 6.90 -2.55
C ARG A 33 -18.93 7.21 -1.28
N SER A 34 -19.81 6.32 -0.85
CA SER A 34 -20.64 6.55 0.33
C SER A 34 -19.79 6.79 1.59
N LEU A 35 -18.67 6.10 1.72
CA LEU A 35 -17.77 6.33 2.84
C LEU A 35 -17.18 7.74 2.79
N PHE A 36 -16.68 8.15 1.62
CA PHE A 36 -16.14 9.51 1.43
C PHE A 36 -17.24 10.56 1.49
N GLY A 37 -18.42 10.25 0.93
CA GLY A 37 -19.57 11.14 0.92
C GLY A 37 -20.06 11.48 2.31
N ASN A 38 -20.11 10.51 3.20
CA ASN A 38 -20.52 10.74 4.59
C ASN A 38 -19.55 11.67 5.30
N ILE A 39 -18.26 11.53 5.05
CA ILE A 39 -17.24 12.42 5.59
C ILE A 39 -17.43 13.82 5.00
N ALA A 40 -17.58 13.91 3.68
CA ALA A 40 -17.76 15.20 2.99
C ALA A 40 -19.00 15.92 3.48
N GLY A 41 -20.12 15.21 3.64
CA GLY A 41 -21.36 15.81 4.14
C GLY A 41 -21.21 16.39 5.54
N GLY A 42 -20.49 15.72 6.42
CA GLY A 42 -20.21 16.23 7.75
C GLY A 42 -19.23 17.39 7.77
N LEU A 43 -18.36 17.46 6.75
CA LEU A 43 -17.29 18.45 6.69
C LEU A 43 -17.67 19.74 5.98
N GLN A 44 -18.82 19.80 5.30
CA GLN A 44 -19.26 21.02 4.65
C GLN A 44 -19.43 22.18 5.63
N THR A 45 -19.59 21.88 6.90
CA THR A 45 -19.72 22.86 7.96
C THR A 45 -18.40 23.19 8.66
N LEU A 46 -17.30 22.52 8.28
CA LEU A 46 -15.99 22.70 8.91
C LEU A 46 -15.03 23.40 7.96
N PHE A 47 -14.45 24.50 8.44
CA PHE A 47 -13.43 25.22 7.68
C PHE A 47 -12.05 24.68 8.07
N GLY A 48 -11.23 24.36 7.07
CA GLY A 48 -9.84 23.97 7.26
C GLY A 48 -9.62 22.53 7.73
N GLY A 49 -10.59 21.89 8.38
CA GLY A 49 -10.46 20.52 8.84
C GLY A 49 -10.76 19.48 7.76
N THR A 50 -11.43 19.90 6.68
CA THR A 50 -11.88 19.00 5.62
C THR A 50 -10.75 18.27 4.96
N ILE A 51 -9.69 18.99 4.60
CA ILE A 51 -8.56 18.43 3.87
C ILE A 51 -7.81 17.42 4.74
N SER A 52 -7.57 17.72 6.01
CA SER A 52 -6.83 16.83 6.89
C SER A 52 -7.59 15.52 7.15
N VAL A 53 -8.93 15.56 7.24
CA VAL A 53 -9.73 14.33 7.38
C VAL A 53 -9.64 13.46 6.14
N TYR A 54 -9.66 14.07 4.95
CA TYR A 54 -9.47 13.32 3.72
C TYR A 54 -8.07 12.72 3.63
N VAL A 55 -7.05 13.47 4.03
CA VAL A 55 -5.67 12.97 4.06
C VAL A 55 -5.57 11.76 4.98
N ASP A 56 -6.15 11.84 6.18
CA ASP A 56 -6.13 10.74 7.13
C ASP A 56 -6.81 9.50 6.57
N LEU A 57 -7.95 9.68 5.90
CA LEU A 57 -8.67 8.57 5.27
C LEU A 57 -7.84 7.95 4.15
N CYS A 58 -7.20 8.76 3.31
CA CYS A 58 -6.34 8.27 2.24
C CYS A 58 -5.13 7.52 2.78
N GLU A 59 -4.50 8.05 3.83
CA GLU A 59 -3.36 7.38 4.47
C GLU A 59 -3.77 6.04 5.06
N LYS A 60 -4.91 5.98 5.72
CA LYS A 60 -5.42 4.73 6.28
C LYS A 60 -5.69 3.70 5.18
N THR A 61 -6.29 4.14 4.09
CA THR A 61 -6.62 3.26 2.95
C THR A 61 -5.33 2.70 2.32
N ARG A 62 -4.33 3.54 2.14
CA ARG A 62 -3.03 3.11 1.61
C ARG A 62 -2.31 2.18 2.55
N LEU A 63 -2.38 2.43 3.85
CA LEU A 63 -1.77 1.57 4.84
C LEU A 63 -2.38 0.18 4.82
N GLU A 64 -3.69 0.07 4.65
CA GLU A 64 -4.37 -1.23 4.55
C GLU A 64 -3.88 -2.00 3.31
N ALA A 65 -3.79 -1.34 2.16
CA ALA A 65 -3.27 -1.97 0.94
C ALA A 65 -1.83 -2.44 1.14
N TYR A 66 -1.01 -1.62 1.76
CA TYR A 66 0.39 -1.91 2.08
C TYR A 66 0.50 -3.15 2.97
N ARG A 67 -0.31 -3.23 4.01
CA ARG A 67 -0.30 -4.38 4.94
C ARG A 67 -0.75 -5.66 4.26
N HIS A 68 -1.73 -5.59 3.37
CA HIS A 68 -2.16 -6.75 2.58
C HIS A 68 -1.03 -7.23 1.67
N MET A 69 -0.27 -6.29 1.06
CA MET A 69 0.89 -6.65 0.25
C MET A 69 1.96 -7.38 1.07
N ILE A 70 2.25 -6.89 2.28
CA ILE A 70 3.22 -7.52 3.18
C ILE A 70 2.77 -8.93 3.54
N GLN A 71 1.49 -9.10 3.84
CA GLN A 71 0.94 -10.42 4.16
C GLN A 71 1.12 -11.38 2.97
N HIS A 72 0.83 -10.92 1.77
CA HIS A 72 1.03 -11.72 0.56
C HIS A 72 2.50 -12.13 0.39
N ALA A 73 3.43 -11.19 0.64
CA ALA A 73 4.86 -11.48 0.58
C ALA A 73 5.29 -12.48 1.66
N ASN A 74 4.73 -12.35 2.87
CA ASN A 74 5.00 -13.32 3.95
C ASN A 74 4.56 -14.72 3.55
N GLU A 75 3.42 -14.86 2.88
CA GLU A 75 2.92 -16.14 2.42
C GLU A 75 3.86 -16.78 1.40
N LYS A 76 4.62 -15.97 0.67
CA LYS A 76 5.60 -16.46 -0.30
C LYS A 76 6.97 -16.71 0.32
N GLY A 77 7.15 -16.44 1.60
CA GLY A 77 8.41 -16.66 2.29
C GLY A 77 9.44 -15.55 2.10
N ALA A 78 9.00 -14.37 1.73
CA ALA A 78 9.90 -13.23 1.52
C ALA A 78 10.39 -12.65 2.83
N ASN A 79 11.56 -12.00 2.79
CA ASN A 79 12.00 -11.15 3.89
C ASN A 79 12.18 -9.69 3.46
N ALA A 80 11.94 -9.39 2.19
CA ALA A 80 12.04 -8.03 1.66
C ALA A 80 11.11 -7.86 0.46
N ILE A 81 10.81 -6.61 0.13
CA ILE A 81 10.01 -6.27 -1.06
C ILE A 81 10.68 -5.09 -1.76
N ILE A 82 10.93 -5.23 -3.04
CA ILE A 82 11.54 -4.16 -3.85
C ILE A 82 10.55 -3.65 -4.89
N ASN A 83 10.86 -2.50 -5.45
CA ASN A 83 10.07 -1.88 -6.54
C ASN A 83 8.63 -1.66 -6.15
N ILE A 84 8.34 -1.26 -4.91
CA ILE A 84 6.95 -1.04 -4.53
C ILE A 84 6.38 0.19 -5.23
N ARG A 85 5.11 0.09 -5.57
CA ARG A 85 4.33 1.16 -6.20
C ARG A 85 2.93 1.15 -5.64
N TYR A 86 2.30 2.30 -5.69
CA TYR A 86 0.87 2.45 -5.40
C TYR A 86 0.17 2.87 -6.68
N ASP A 87 -1.06 2.43 -6.81
CA ASP A 87 -1.93 2.85 -7.88
C ASP A 87 -3.34 3.00 -7.32
N ALA A 88 -4.11 3.91 -7.88
CA ALA A 88 -5.48 4.14 -7.44
C ALA A 88 -6.36 4.33 -8.68
N ASN A 89 -7.40 3.54 -8.79
CA ASN A 89 -8.28 3.55 -9.94
C ASN A 89 -9.73 3.52 -9.51
N GLU A 90 -10.58 4.22 -10.24
CA GLU A 90 -12.01 4.08 -10.11
C GLU A 90 -12.42 2.86 -10.95
N VAL A 91 -12.82 1.78 -10.27
CA VAL A 91 -13.15 0.51 -10.93
C VAL A 91 -14.60 0.45 -11.37
N MET A 92 -15.45 1.26 -10.75
CA MET A 92 -16.82 1.51 -11.17
C MET A 92 -17.24 2.83 -10.56
N ASN A 93 -18.37 3.37 -11.02
CA ASN A 93 -18.84 4.67 -10.57
C ASN A 93 -18.96 4.71 -9.04
N GLY A 94 -18.17 5.58 -8.42
CA GLY A 94 -18.19 5.77 -6.98
C GLY A 94 -17.42 4.72 -6.16
N VAL A 95 -16.64 3.85 -6.82
CA VAL A 95 -15.84 2.82 -6.14
C VAL A 95 -14.39 2.93 -6.58
N THR A 96 -13.51 3.19 -5.63
CA THR A 96 -12.08 3.34 -5.89
C THR A 96 -11.30 2.17 -5.30
N GLU A 97 -10.40 1.62 -6.11
CA GLU A 97 -9.43 0.62 -5.69
C GLU A 97 -8.10 1.32 -5.42
N VAL A 98 -7.48 0.97 -4.30
CA VAL A 98 -6.09 1.33 -4.03
C VAL A 98 -5.28 0.05 -4.05
N LEU A 99 -4.26 0.04 -4.89
CA LEU A 99 -3.38 -1.10 -5.10
C LEU A 99 -1.98 -0.74 -4.63
N CYS A 100 -1.40 -1.60 -3.80
CA CYS A 100 0.02 -1.53 -3.44
C CYS A 100 0.67 -2.82 -3.94
N TYR A 101 1.74 -2.72 -4.71
CA TYR A 101 2.37 -3.90 -5.28
C TYR A 101 3.89 -3.74 -5.36
N GLY A 102 4.56 -4.86 -5.51
CA GLY A 102 6.01 -4.89 -5.62
C GLY A 102 6.49 -6.30 -5.91
N THR A 103 7.79 -6.51 -5.83
CA THR A 103 8.41 -7.81 -6.03
C THR A 103 8.92 -8.33 -4.69
N ALA A 104 8.40 -9.47 -4.28
CA ALA A 104 8.85 -10.16 -3.07
C ALA A 104 10.19 -10.85 -3.37
N VAL A 105 11.13 -10.71 -2.45
CA VAL A 105 12.47 -11.28 -2.62
C VAL A 105 12.98 -11.83 -1.30
N GLN A 106 13.99 -12.68 -1.40
CA GLN A 106 14.82 -13.04 -0.27
C GLN A 106 16.17 -12.34 -0.43
N VAL A 107 16.64 -11.75 0.65
CA VAL A 107 17.90 -11.04 0.68
C VAL A 107 18.75 -11.54 1.85
N VAL A 108 20.05 -11.36 1.71
CA VAL A 108 21.01 -11.62 2.78
C VAL A 108 21.93 -10.41 2.91
N ASN A 109 22.56 -10.24 4.07
CA ASN A 109 23.56 -9.20 4.25
C ASN A 109 24.75 -9.46 3.35
N LEU A 110 25.31 -8.39 2.83
CA LEU A 110 26.58 -8.46 2.10
C LEU A 110 27.73 -8.76 3.02
#